data_3ea064e7589418d10f76c85db4302cea
#
_entry.id   3ea064e7589418d10f76c85db4302cea
#
_cell.length_a   1.000
_cell.length_b   1.000
_cell.length_c   1.000
_cell.angle_alpha   90.00
_cell.angle_beta   90.00
_cell.angle_gamma   90.00
#
_symmetry.space_group_name_H-M   'P 1'
#
loop_
_entity.id
_entity.type
_entity.pdbx_description
1 polymer ?
#
loop_
_entity_poly.entity_id
_entity_poly.type
_entity_poly.pdbx_seq_one_letter_code
_entity_poly.pdbx_strand_id
1 'polypeptide(L)'
;MESLLDRVSALQARARDASNAARARFEKRGQLLPRDRLGLLLDRGAPFLELCSLAGYRLNNLDPEKSVPGGGLIAGIGEVSGVRCMILASDSGIAAGALQPMGLNKHLRIQEIALRCNLPYIQLVESAGANLMNYRVEEFVTGGQLFANLARMSARGIPIVTITHGSSTAGGAYQTGLSDFVIMVRGRTRAYLAGPPLLKAATGEVATDEELGGADMHTAISGLGDLLAKDDREAIGLARALMAHVGPAVALPSSVRKTPQPPHCDPEDMLGIMAIDGRTPTDMREVIARIVDGSDFLEIGDRYGAFTVCGYASIDGWPVGIITNNGPIDADGAAKATHFIQSCCQSGTPLVYLQNITGYMVGRLHEERGIIKHGAKMIQAVANASVPQITIQCGASFGAGNYGMCGRGFGPHFLFSWPSARTAVMGGQQAADTMVHVTEAAMVRKGNIDKQKLEEMHGAIIDMFDRQMDVFTTSAHVLDDGVIDPRQTRDVIALALDVCRVGKQRAMQPMQFGVARP
;
A
#
# COMPACT_ATOMS: atom_id res chain seq x y z
N MET A 1 -6.85 -16.85 -14.24
CA MET A 1 -7.10 -15.61 -13.46
C MET A 1 -8.14 -15.82 -12.37
N GLU A 2 -9.33 -16.36 -12.68
CA GLU A 2 -10.41 -16.59 -11.72
C GLU A 2 -9.95 -17.34 -10.46
N SER A 3 -9.23 -18.47 -10.62
CA SER A 3 -8.72 -19.22 -9.46
C SER A 3 -7.75 -18.43 -8.57
N LEU A 4 -7.01 -17.48 -9.12
CA LEU A 4 -6.14 -16.60 -8.35
C LEU A 4 -6.96 -15.52 -7.63
N LEU A 5 -8.01 -15.00 -8.25
CA LEU A 5 -8.96 -14.09 -7.61
C LEU A 5 -9.70 -14.77 -6.46
N ASP A 6 -10.15 -16.02 -6.67
CA ASP A 6 -10.77 -16.82 -5.61
C ASP A 6 -9.82 -16.99 -4.41
N ARG A 7 -8.54 -17.23 -4.68
CA ARG A 7 -7.51 -17.32 -3.64
C ARG A 7 -7.34 -15.99 -2.88
N VAL A 8 -7.29 -14.86 -3.58
CA VAL A 8 -7.23 -13.53 -2.93
C VAL A 8 -8.45 -13.32 -2.05
N SER A 9 -9.63 -13.57 -2.58
CA SER A 9 -10.91 -13.41 -1.87
C SER A 9 -10.99 -14.30 -0.64
N ALA A 10 -10.54 -15.55 -0.74
CA ALA A 10 -10.49 -16.49 0.40
C ALA A 10 -9.53 -16.01 1.49
N LEU A 11 -8.36 -15.45 1.14
CA LEU A 11 -7.42 -14.91 2.12
C LEU A 11 -7.98 -13.68 2.84
N GLN A 12 -8.64 -12.78 2.11
CA GLN A 12 -9.31 -11.62 2.70
C GLN A 12 -10.49 -12.03 3.58
N ALA A 13 -11.27 -13.05 3.18
CA ALA A 13 -12.35 -13.62 4.00
C ALA A 13 -11.78 -14.22 5.29
N ARG A 14 -10.69 -14.97 5.23
CA ARG A 14 -10.03 -15.55 6.39
C ARG A 14 -9.63 -14.52 7.44
N ALA A 15 -9.09 -13.37 7.01
CA ALA A 15 -8.79 -12.27 7.94
C ALA A 15 -10.05 -11.73 8.62
N ARG A 16 -11.14 -11.57 7.86
CA ARG A 16 -12.44 -11.15 8.40
C ARG A 16 -13.01 -12.16 9.39
N ASP A 17 -12.95 -13.45 9.06
CA ASP A 17 -13.47 -14.53 9.90
C ASP A 17 -12.66 -14.68 11.18
N ALA A 18 -11.34 -14.54 11.12
CA ALA A 18 -10.46 -14.56 12.29
C ALA A 18 -10.82 -13.40 13.27
N SER A 19 -11.10 -12.19 12.74
CA SER A 19 -11.57 -11.06 13.54
C SER A 19 -12.97 -11.32 14.11
N ASN A 20 -13.89 -11.82 13.28
CA ASN A 20 -15.28 -12.12 13.66
C ASN A 20 -15.39 -13.24 14.73
N ALA A 21 -14.44 -14.14 14.82
CA ALA A 21 -14.39 -15.16 15.87
C ALA A 21 -14.36 -14.55 17.30
N ALA A 22 -13.95 -13.29 17.42
CA ALA A 22 -13.98 -12.56 18.68
C ALA A 22 -15.35 -11.92 19.01
N ARG A 23 -16.35 -11.98 18.13
CA ARG A 23 -17.63 -11.26 18.23
C ARG A 23 -18.31 -11.42 19.59
N ALA A 24 -18.50 -12.65 20.06
CA ALA A 24 -19.14 -12.91 21.35
C ALA A 24 -18.41 -12.22 22.54
N ARG A 25 -17.07 -12.15 22.47
CA ARG A 25 -16.25 -11.46 23.48
C ARG A 25 -16.47 -9.94 23.43
N PHE A 26 -16.58 -9.37 22.24
CA PHE A 26 -16.84 -7.92 22.05
C PHE A 26 -18.25 -7.56 22.50
N GLU A 27 -19.26 -8.33 22.09
CA GLU A 27 -20.66 -8.14 22.51
C GLU A 27 -20.83 -8.21 24.03
N LYS A 28 -20.19 -9.20 24.69
CA LYS A 28 -20.19 -9.28 26.17
C LYS A 28 -19.62 -8.03 26.84
N ARG A 29 -18.72 -7.32 26.17
CA ARG A 29 -18.12 -6.06 26.63
C ARG A 29 -18.89 -4.84 26.17
N GLY A 30 -19.97 -4.98 25.39
CA GLY A 30 -20.67 -3.88 24.76
C GLY A 30 -19.81 -3.11 23.76
N GLN A 31 -18.84 -3.76 23.10
CA GLN A 31 -17.94 -3.19 22.12
C GLN A 31 -18.35 -3.62 20.71
N LEU A 32 -18.04 -2.79 19.72
CA LEU A 32 -18.14 -3.14 18.31
C LEU A 32 -16.84 -3.76 17.82
N LEU A 33 -16.94 -4.71 16.90
CA LEU A 33 -15.77 -5.22 16.19
C LEU A 33 -15.11 -4.12 15.34
N PRO A 34 -13.81 -4.19 15.06
CA PRO A 34 -13.09 -3.17 14.28
C PRO A 34 -13.73 -2.87 12.93
N ARG A 35 -14.22 -3.88 12.19
CA ARG A 35 -14.92 -3.67 10.91
C ARG A 35 -16.32 -3.08 11.07
N ASP A 36 -17.00 -3.37 12.16
CA ASP A 36 -18.29 -2.75 12.47
C ASP A 36 -18.10 -1.25 12.78
N ARG A 37 -17.03 -0.89 13.52
CA ARG A 37 -16.64 0.51 13.76
C ARG A 37 -16.33 1.23 12.45
N LEU A 38 -15.54 0.59 11.58
CA LEU A 38 -15.22 1.13 10.26
C LEU A 38 -16.46 1.37 9.41
N GLY A 39 -17.38 0.42 9.38
CA GLY A 39 -18.65 0.54 8.64
C GLY A 39 -19.55 1.68 9.14
N LEU A 40 -19.46 2.05 10.43
CA LEU A 40 -20.18 3.20 10.98
C LEU A 40 -19.45 4.53 10.73
N LEU A 41 -18.12 4.50 10.63
CA LEU A 41 -17.30 5.68 10.38
C LEU A 41 -17.42 6.18 8.94
N LEU A 42 -17.43 5.26 7.98
CA LEU A 42 -17.51 5.55 6.56
C LEU A 42 -18.87 6.11 6.14
N ASP A 43 -18.87 6.95 5.13
CA ASP A 43 -20.07 7.44 4.49
C ASP A 43 -20.77 6.32 3.71
N ARG A 44 -22.08 6.23 3.84
CA ARG A 44 -22.87 5.20 3.16
C ARG A 44 -22.78 5.37 1.65
N GLY A 45 -22.44 4.28 0.97
CA GLY A 45 -22.33 4.26 -0.50
C GLY A 45 -21.02 4.83 -1.03
N ALA A 46 -20.17 5.39 -0.18
CA ALA A 46 -18.83 5.79 -0.59
C ALA A 46 -17.90 4.57 -0.69
N PRO A 47 -16.98 4.54 -1.66
CA PRO A 47 -16.03 3.43 -1.81
C PRO A 47 -15.04 3.41 -0.65
N PHE A 48 -14.63 2.22 -0.25
CA PHE A 48 -13.50 2.01 0.65
C PHE A 48 -12.42 1.18 -0.04
N LEU A 49 -11.30 1.81 -0.33
CA LEU A 49 -10.14 1.14 -0.91
C LEU A 49 -9.27 0.58 0.22
N GLU A 50 -9.47 -0.69 0.56
CA GLU A 50 -8.65 -1.38 1.57
C GLU A 50 -7.22 -1.62 1.03
N LEU A 51 -6.20 -1.23 1.79
CA LEU A 51 -4.80 -1.30 1.41
C LEU A 51 -4.06 -2.40 2.15
N CYS A 52 -3.10 -3.04 1.48
CA CYS A 52 -2.17 -4.03 2.04
C CYS A 52 -2.91 -5.18 2.78
N SER A 53 -4.01 -5.67 2.22
CA SER A 53 -4.85 -6.70 2.86
C SER A 53 -4.15 -8.05 3.03
N LEU A 54 -3.11 -8.35 2.23
CA LEU A 54 -2.34 -9.58 2.30
C LEU A 54 -1.06 -9.46 3.14
N ALA A 55 -0.80 -8.32 3.79
CA ALA A 55 0.40 -8.11 4.60
C ALA A 55 0.59 -9.24 5.63
N GLY A 56 1.81 -9.80 5.70
CA GLY A 56 2.17 -10.86 6.65
C GLY A 56 1.65 -12.26 6.30
N TYR A 57 1.03 -12.47 5.14
CA TYR A 57 0.63 -13.81 4.71
C TYR A 57 1.83 -14.76 4.66
N ARG A 58 1.71 -15.94 5.29
CA ARG A 58 2.76 -16.96 5.46
C ARG A 58 4.01 -16.50 6.23
N LEU A 59 3.95 -15.36 6.91
CA LEU A 59 5.03 -14.88 7.78
C LEU A 59 4.71 -15.09 9.26
N ASN A 60 3.44 -15.03 9.63
CA ASN A 60 2.97 -15.36 10.98
C ASN A 60 2.77 -16.89 11.18
N ASN A 61 2.44 -17.60 10.11
CA ASN A 61 2.31 -19.05 10.06
C ASN A 61 2.69 -19.53 8.65
N LEU A 62 3.65 -20.44 8.54
CA LEU A 62 4.11 -20.97 7.25
C LEU A 62 3.08 -21.86 6.55
N ASP A 63 2.12 -22.43 7.31
CA ASP A 63 1.00 -23.18 6.75
C ASP A 63 0.05 -22.23 6.01
N PRO A 64 -0.10 -22.37 4.67
CA PRO A 64 -0.93 -21.47 3.87
C PRO A 64 -2.40 -21.45 4.33
N GLU A 65 -2.89 -22.56 4.88
CA GLU A 65 -4.29 -22.67 5.31
C GLU A 65 -4.55 -22.07 6.70
N LYS A 66 -3.51 -21.91 7.51
CA LYS A 66 -3.60 -21.34 8.86
C LYS A 66 -3.13 -19.90 8.96
N SER A 67 -2.42 -19.42 7.94
CA SER A 67 -1.92 -18.05 7.94
C SER A 67 -3.04 -17.05 7.78
N VAL A 68 -3.10 -16.06 8.68
CA VAL A 68 -4.07 -14.96 8.68
C VAL A 68 -3.37 -13.69 8.22
N PRO A 69 -3.71 -13.15 7.05
CA PRO A 69 -3.09 -11.94 6.53
C PRO A 69 -3.65 -10.66 7.20
N GLY A 70 -3.05 -9.51 6.87
CA GLY A 70 -3.50 -8.19 7.29
C GLY A 70 -2.59 -7.47 8.27
N GLY A 71 -1.57 -8.15 8.82
CA GLY A 71 -0.60 -7.54 9.73
C GLY A 71 -1.18 -7.07 11.08
N GLY A 72 -2.40 -7.52 11.45
CA GLY A 72 -3.12 -7.06 12.64
C GLY A 72 -3.77 -5.68 12.49
N LEU A 73 -3.87 -5.17 11.25
CA LEU A 73 -4.39 -3.83 10.94
C LEU A 73 -5.36 -3.88 9.76
N ILE A 74 -6.43 -3.08 9.85
CA ILE A 74 -7.31 -2.74 8.74
C ILE A 74 -6.96 -1.31 8.32
N ALA A 75 -6.62 -1.10 7.06
CA ALA A 75 -6.24 0.22 6.59
C ALA A 75 -6.77 0.47 5.18
N GLY A 76 -7.12 1.70 4.88
CA GLY A 76 -7.61 2.07 3.56
C GLY A 76 -8.02 3.52 3.44
N ILE A 77 -8.45 3.88 2.24
CA ILE A 77 -8.95 5.21 1.91
C ILE A 77 -10.46 5.16 1.77
N GLY A 78 -11.15 6.04 2.49
CA GLY A 78 -12.60 6.15 2.46
C GLY A 78 -13.06 7.58 2.71
N GLU A 79 -14.37 7.80 2.71
CA GLU A 79 -14.96 9.10 3.00
C GLU A 79 -15.62 9.11 4.37
N VAL A 80 -15.37 10.19 5.12
CA VAL A 80 -15.94 10.44 6.44
C VAL A 80 -16.50 11.86 6.46
N SER A 81 -17.82 11.99 6.54
CA SER A 81 -18.53 13.28 6.45
C SER A 81 -18.15 14.10 5.21
N GLY A 82 -18.07 13.42 4.05
CA GLY A 82 -17.72 14.03 2.77
C GLY A 82 -16.21 14.34 2.60
N VAL A 83 -15.39 13.96 3.57
CA VAL A 83 -13.95 14.19 3.53
C VAL A 83 -13.23 12.89 3.24
N ARG A 84 -12.40 12.87 2.21
CA ARG A 84 -11.55 11.71 1.90
C ARG A 84 -10.41 11.62 2.89
N CYS A 85 -10.32 10.49 3.58
CA CYS A 85 -9.41 10.23 4.69
C CYS A 85 -8.62 8.95 4.47
N MET A 86 -7.42 8.91 5.01
CA MET A 86 -6.73 7.67 5.32
C MET A 86 -7.22 7.16 6.68
N ILE A 87 -7.64 5.91 6.74
CA ILE A 87 -8.17 5.28 7.95
C ILE A 87 -7.29 4.10 8.31
N LEU A 88 -6.91 4.00 9.58
CA LEU A 88 -6.20 2.87 10.17
C LEU A 88 -6.94 2.38 11.39
N ALA A 89 -7.26 1.09 11.45
CA ALA A 89 -7.86 0.46 12.62
C ALA A 89 -7.01 -0.71 13.11
N SER A 90 -6.76 -0.79 14.40
CA SER A 90 -6.23 -2.00 15.03
C SER A 90 -7.26 -3.12 14.89
N ASP A 91 -6.88 -4.27 14.34
CA ASP A 91 -7.77 -5.44 14.29
C ASP A 91 -7.72 -6.20 15.62
N SER A 92 -8.32 -5.62 16.65
CA SER A 92 -8.32 -6.16 18.00
C SER A 92 -9.13 -7.46 18.18
N GLY A 93 -9.85 -7.87 17.14
CA GLY A 93 -10.41 -9.24 17.03
C GLY A 93 -9.31 -10.30 16.93
N ILE A 94 -8.15 -9.93 16.36
CA ILE A 94 -6.99 -10.80 16.17
C ILE A 94 -5.92 -10.41 17.19
N ALA A 95 -5.44 -11.37 18.00
CA ALA A 95 -4.35 -11.20 18.96
C ALA A 95 -4.46 -9.93 19.84
N ALA A 96 -5.68 -9.53 20.22
CA ALA A 96 -5.97 -8.32 21.00
C ALA A 96 -5.36 -7.03 20.39
N GLY A 97 -5.25 -6.95 19.07
CA GLY A 97 -4.71 -5.80 18.35
C GLY A 97 -3.19 -5.67 18.40
N ALA A 98 -2.46 -6.68 18.85
CA ALA A 98 -1.01 -6.68 18.77
C ALA A 98 -0.56 -6.70 17.31
N LEU A 99 0.48 -5.93 16.99
CA LEU A 99 1.06 -5.93 15.65
C LEU A 99 1.53 -7.34 15.28
N GLN A 100 1.11 -7.78 14.11
CA GLN A 100 1.53 -9.03 13.49
C GLN A 100 2.69 -8.77 12.50
N PRO A 101 3.39 -9.81 12.01
CA PRO A 101 4.42 -9.64 11.00
C PRO A 101 3.96 -8.73 9.85
N MET A 102 4.83 -7.85 9.40
CA MET A 102 4.58 -6.79 8.41
C MET A 102 3.54 -5.72 8.81
N GLY A 103 2.98 -5.77 10.01
CA GLY A 103 2.06 -4.73 10.51
C GLY A 103 2.74 -3.38 10.60
N LEU A 104 3.99 -3.32 11.06
CA LEU A 104 4.80 -2.09 11.08
C LEU A 104 5.00 -1.53 9.66
N ASN A 105 5.41 -2.37 8.71
CA ASN A 105 5.64 -1.96 7.33
C ASN A 105 4.35 -1.46 6.66
N LYS A 106 3.23 -2.14 6.91
CA LYS A 106 1.90 -1.69 6.48
C LYS A 106 1.58 -0.32 7.06
N HIS A 107 1.75 -0.12 8.36
CA HIS A 107 1.47 1.14 9.02
C HIS A 107 2.32 2.30 8.44
N LEU A 108 3.64 2.07 8.27
CA LEU A 108 4.55 3.04 7.66
C LEU A 108 4.13 3.40 6.22
N ARG A 109 3.71 2.41 5.42
CA ARG A 109 3.23 2.67 4.06
C ARG A 109 1.94 3.49 4.05
N ILE A 110 1.02 3.20 4.95
CA ILE A 110 -0.23 3.95 5.09
C ILE A 110 0.04 5.41 5.45
N GLN A 111 0.97 5.67 6.37
CA GLN A 111 1.39 7.04 6.71
C GLN A 111 2.10 7.73 5.55
N GLU A 112 2.92 7.01 4.78
CA GLU A 112 3.57 7.54 3.58
C GLU A 112 2.54 8.01 2.55
N ILE A 113 1.52 7.20 2.28
CA ILE A 113 0.43 7.56 1.36
C ILE A 113 -0.33 8.78 1.91
N ALA A 114 -0.67 8.79 3.20
CA ALA A 114 -1.35 9.92 3.81
C ALA A 114 -0.56 11.23 3.68
N LEU A 115 0.77 11.17 3.91
CA LEU A 115 1.68 12.30 3.75
C LEU A 115 1.79 12.79 2.29
N ARG A 116 1.89 11.86 1.33
CA ARG A 116 2.02 12.20 -0.10
C ARG A 116 0.75 12.78 -0.68
N CYS A 117 -0.39 12.24 -0.23
CA CYS A 117 -1.71 12.63 -0.73
C CYS A 117 -2.41 13.65 0.17
N ASN A 118 -1.75 14.18 1.20
CA ASN A 118 -2.29 15.15 2.17
C ASN A 118 -3.67 14.70 2.73
N LEU A 119 -3.83 13.41 3.01
CA LEU A 119 -5.07 12.85 3.52
C LEU A 119 -5.17 13.05 5.03
N PRO A 120 -6.29 13.59 5.57
CA PRO A 120 -6.60 13.48 6.99
C PRO A 120 -6.44 12.05 7.46
N TYR A 121 -5.92 11.88 8.65
CA TYR A 121 -5.54 10.58 9.17
C TYR A 121 -6.39 10.21 10.38
N ILE A 122 -7.22 9.16 10.26
CA ILE A 122 -8.09 8.71 11.33
C ILE A 122 -7.59 7.36 11.86
N GLN A 123 -7.34 7.29 13.17
CA GLN A 123 -6.89 6.08 13.84
C GLN A 123 -7.97 5.55 14.80
N LEU A 124 -8.30 4.27 14.68
CA LEU A 124 -9.16 3.51 15.60
C LEU A 124 -8.25 2.59 16.42
N VAL A 125 -7.87 3.04 17.61
CA VAL A 125 -6.82 2.39 18.41
C VAL A 125 -7.42 1.48 19.46
N GLU A 126 -7.05 0.21 19.40
CA GLU A 126 -7.26 -0.80 20.44
C GLU A 126 -6.16 -1.85 20.30
N SER A 127 -5.04 -1.67 20.99
CA SER A 127 -3.84 -2.50 20.79
C SER A 127 -3.18 -2.86 22.12
N ALA A 128 -2.83 -4.13 22.25
CA ALA A 128 -1.99 -4.63 23.34
C ALA A 128 -0.49 -4.23 23.20
N GLY A 129 -0.14 -3.51 22.14
CA GLY A 129 1.24 -3.12 21.85
C GLY A 129 2.01 -4.14 21.01
N ALA A 130 3.33 -4.12 21.11
CA ALA A 130 4.20 -5.06 20.41
C ALA A 130 4.19 -6.44 21.08
N ASN A 131 4.27 -7.49 20.26
CA ASN A 131 4.45 -8.85 20.77
C ASN A 131 5.91 -9.07 21.20
N LEU A 132 6.18 -8.98 22.49
CA LEU A 132 7.53 -9.11 23.06
C LEU A 132 8.15 -10.50 22.82
N MET A 133 7.35 -11.54 22.57
CA MET A 133 7.86 -12.87 22.25
C MET A 133 8.49 -12.95 20.84
N ASN A 134 8.12 -12.01 19.97
CA ASN A 134 8.64 -11.89 18.61
C ASN A 134 9.45 -10.60 18.42
N TYR A 135 10.03 -10.08 19.52
CA TYR A 135 10.79 -8.83 19.52
C TYR A 135 11.98 -8.88 18.54
N ARG A 136 12.10 -7.83 17.75
CA ARG A 136 13.22 -7.58 16.85
C ARG A 136 13.68 -6.14 17.01
N VAL A 137 14.96 -5.93 17.30
CA VAL A 137 15.50 -4.59 17.55
C VAL A 137 15.38 -3.67 16.34
N GLU A 138 15.53 -4.21 15.13
CA GLU A 138 15.38 -3.47 13.88
C GLU A 138 13.95 -2.96 13.66
N GLU A 139 12.94 -3.72 14.08
CA GLU A 139 11.54 -3.28 14.03
C GLU A 139 11.26 -2.20 15.08
N PHE A 140 11.87 -2.30 16.26
CA PHE A 140 11.77 -1.27 17.29
C PHE A 140 12.37 0.06 16.81
N VAL A 141 13.59 0.03 16.25
CA VAL A 141 14.26 1.23 15.74
C VAL A 141 13.48 1.85 14.58
N THR A 142 13.05 1.04 13.62
CA THR A 142 12.23 1.47 12.48
C THR A 142 10.87 2.00 12.94
N GLY A 143 10.30 1.41 13.97
CA GLY A 143 9.00 1.81 14.55
C GLY A 143 8.96 3.26 15.04
N GLY A 144 10.12 3.85 15.38
CA GLY A 144 10.22 5.28 15.71
C GLY A 144 9.72 6.20 14.59
N GLN A 145 9.78 5.74 13.33
CA GLN A 145 9.27 6.51 12.19
C GLN A 145 7.75 6.75 12.25
N LEU A 146 6.98 5.86 12.88
CA LEU A 146 5.54 6.04 13.08
C LEU A 146 5.23 7.36 13.80
N PHE A 147 5.97 7.63 14.85
CA PHE A 147 5.80 8.82 15.68
C PHE A 147 6.31 10.08 14.96
N ALA A 148 7.48 9.99 14.34
CA ALA A 148 8.02 11.07 13.53
C ALA A 148 7.07 11.46 12.39
N ASN A 149 6.42 10.49 11.75
CA ASN A 149 5.46 10.75 10.68
C ASN A 149 4.18 11.42 11.19
N LEU A 150 3.64 11.03 12.35
CA LEU A 150 2.51 11.71 12.97
C LEU A 150 2.84 13.19 13.24
N ALA A 151 3.98 13.45 13.89
CA ALA A 151 4.43 14.82 14.12
C ALA A 151 4.59 15.62 12.83
N ARG A 152 5.11 15.00 11.76
CA ARG A 152 5.25 15.65 10.43
C ARG A 152 3.91 15.90 9.75
N MET A 153 2.94 14.98 9.87
CA MET A 153 1.59 15.17 9.34
C MET A 153 0.92 16.37 10.01
N SER A 154 0.90 16.41 11.34
CA SER A 154 0.36 17.52 12.11
C SER A 154 1.03 18.86 11.73
N ALA A 155 2.37 18.91 11.70
CA ALA A 155 3.11 20.10 11.32
C ALA A 155 2.81 20.59 9.88
N ARG A 156 2.41 19.69 8.97
CA ARG A 156 1.96 20.03 7.62
C ARG A 156 0.51 20.49 7.54
N GLY A 157 -0.24 20.44 8.65
CA GLY A 157 -1.66 20.77 8.67
C GLY A 157 -2.55 19.62 8.18
N ILE A 158 -2.05 18.37 8.18
CA ILE A 158 -2.86 17.17 7.95
C ILE A 158 -3.51 16.79 9.28
N PRO A 159 -4.85 16.90 9.43
CA PRO A 159 -5.51 16.59 10.70
C PRO A 159 -5.36 15.11 11.06
N ILE A 160 -5.03 14.84 12.32
CA ILE A 160 -4.93 13.50 12.90
C ILE A 160 -6.00 13.36 13.97
N VAL A 161 -6.94 12.44 13.76
CA VAL A 161 -8.02 12.12 14.71
C VAL A 161 -7.84 10.71 15.23
N THR A 162 -7.72 10.53 16.51
CA THR A 162 -7.61 9.21 17.14
C THR A 162 -8.82 8.93 18.01
N ILE A 163 -9.43 7.76 17.82
CA ILE A 163 -10.43 7.20 18.72
C ILE A 163 -9.78 6.05 19.47
N THR A 164 -9.71 6.15 20.79
CA THR A 164 -9.18 5.07 21.63
C THR A 164 -10.34 4.23 22.17
N HIS A 165 -10.54 3.07 21.53
CA HIS A 165 -11.65 2.15 21.84
C HIS A 165 -11.32 1.15 22.96
N GLY A 166 -10.07 1.06 23.36
CA GLY A 166 -9.57 0.10 24.35
C GLY A 166 -8.16 0.43 24.81
N SER A 167 -7.32 -0.58 24.90
CA SER A 167 -5.93 -0.40 25.32
C SER A 167 -5.12 0.37 24.29
N SER A 168 -4.32 1.31 24.77
CA SER A 168 -3.35 2.11 24.00
C SER A 168 -2.07 2.21 24.83
N THR A 169 -1.31 1.11 24.88
CA THR A 169 -0.20 0.94 25.84
C THR A 169 1.14 1.19 25.17
N ALA A 170 2.09 1.74 25.92
CA ALA A 170 3.46 2.02 25.52
C ALA A 170 3.52 2.87 24.22
N GLY A 171 4.02 2.31 23.10
CA GLY A 171 4.02 3.01 21.81
C GLY A 171 2.63 3.43 21.32
N GLY A 172 1.57 2.67 21.62
CA GLY A 172 0.19 3.05 21.35
C GLY A 172 -0.23 4.35 22.05
N ALA A 173 0.21 4.58 23.29
CA ALA A 173 -0.06 5.80 24.00
C ALA A 173 0.54 7.04 23.30
N TYR A 174 1.71 6.91 22.70
CA TYR A 174 2.30 7.99 21.89
C TYR A 174 1.59 8.21 20.56
N GLN A 175 1.02 7.18 19.94
CA GLN A 175 0.14 7.37 18.77
C GLN A 175 -1.07 8.23 19.13
N THR A 176 -1.66 7.99 20.31
CA THR A 176 -2.74 8.83 20.86
C THR A 176 -2.24 10.24 21.18
N GLY A 177 -1.11 10.38 21.90
CA GLY A 177 -0.58 11.68 22.33
C GLY A 177 -0.01 12.57 21.22
N LEU A 178 0.28 12.01 20.04
CA LEU A 178 0.75 12.76 18.86
C LEU A 178 -0.38 13.12 17.88
N SER A 179 -1.62 12.83 18.26
CA SER A 179 -2.80 13.17 17.46
C SER A 179 -3.27 14.58 17.78
N ASP A 180 -3.83 15.26 16.78
CA ASP A 180 -4.36 16.61 16.97
C ASP A 180 -5.68 16.61 17.75
N PHE A 181 -6.45 15.51 17.64
CA PHE A 181 -7.71 15.32 18.37
C PHE A 181 -7.83 13.87 18.86
N VAL A 182 -8.19 13.71 20.12
CA VAL A 182 -8.32 12.42 20.77
C VAL A 182 -9.71 12.24 21.36
N ILE A 183 -10.40 11.19 20.94
CA ILE A 183 -11.71 10.77 21.45
C ILE A 183 -11.51 9.52 22.29
N MET A 184 -11.97 9.53 23.54
CA MET A 184 -11.82 8.41 24.46
C MET A 184 -13.16 7.81 24.84
N VAL A 185 -13.24 6.47 24.88
CA VAL A 185 -14.45 5.74 25.26
C VAL A 185 -14.42 5.43 26.76
N ARG A 186 -15.40 5.95 27.50
CA ARG A 186 -15.53 5.79 28.96
C ARG A 186 -15.54 4.31 29.39
N GLY A 187 -14.76 3.98 30.40
CA GLY A 187 -14.65 2.62 30.95
C GLY A 187 -14.04 1.60 29.98
N ARG A 188 -13.48 2.07 28.84
CA ARG A 188 -12.83 1.23 27.82
C ARG A 188 -11.40 1.66 27.54
N THR A 189 -11.20 2.96 27.32
CA THR A 189 -9.87 3.52 27.08
C THR A 189 -8.95 3.24 28.24
N ARG A 190 -7.74 2.75 27.91
CA ARG A 190 -6.64 2.53 28.84
C ARG A 190 -5.36 2.98 28.15
N ALA A 191 -5.03 4.25 28.32
CA ALA A 191 -3.86 4.87 27.71
C ALA A 191 -2.81 5.14 28.80
N TYR A 192 -1.69 4.42 28.76
CA TYR A 192 -0.58 4.62 29.69
C TYR A 192 0.73 4.09 29.10
N LEU A 193 1.86 4.61 29.58
CA LEU A 193 3.18 4.14 29.15
C LEU A 193 3.50 2.75 29.71
N ALA A 194 3.10 2.52 30.96
CA ALA A 194 3.28 1.24 31.65
C ALA A 194 1.98 0.88 32.37
N GLY A 195 1.44 -0.31 32.09
CA GLY A 195 0.23 -0.78 32.79
C GLY A 195 0.46 -1.11 34.26
N PRO A 196 -0.62 -1.32 35.05
CA PRO A 196 -0.53 -1.54 36.49
C PRO A 196 0.48 -2.61 36.95
N PRO A 197 0.63 -3.77 36.29
CA PRO A 197 1.65 -4.75 36.70
C PRO A 197 3.08 -4.23 36.56
N LEU A 198 3.37 -3.49 35.46
CA LEU A 198 4.70 -2.95 35.21
C LEU A 198 4.97 -1.73 36.13
N LEU A 199 3.97 -0.91 36.39
CA LEU A 199 4.04 0.17 37.37
C LEU A 199 4.45 -0.37 38.74
N LYS A 200 3.73 -1.40 39.24
CA LYS A 200 4.04 -2.03 40.51
C LYS A 200 5.45 -2.61 40.57
N ALA A 201 5.88 -3.25 39.47
CA ALA A 201 7.23 -3.83 39.40
C ALA A 201 8.32 -2.76 39.38
N ALA A 202 8.08 -1.62 38.74
CA ALA A 202 9.07 -0.56 38.56
C ALA A 202 9.17 0.40 39.78
N THR A 203 8.03 0.73 40.42
CA THR A 203 7.94 1.78 41.44
C THR A 203 7.38 1.32 42.78
N GLY A 204 6.75 0.13 42.83
CA GLY A 204 6.00 -0.36 43.98
C GLY A 204 4.59 0.24 44.11
N GLU A 205 4.24 1.21 43.29
CA GLU A 205 2.92 1.85 43.27
C GLU A 205 1.84 0.89 42.78
N VAL A 206 0.66 0.97 43.35
CA VAL A 206 -0.53 0.18 42.99
C VAL A 206 -1.61 1.14 42.52
N ALA A 207 -2.02 1.02 41.28
CA ALA A 207 -3.13 1.74 40.69
C ALA A 207 -3.99 0.79 39.85
N THR A 208 -5.26 1.08 39.69
CA THR A 208 -6.15 0.42 38.77
C THR A 208 -5.92 0.93 37.34
N ASP A 209 -6.36 0.17 36.32
CA ASP A 209 -6.34 0.61 34.92
C ASP A 209 -7.04 1.97 34.73
N GLU A 210 -8.16 2.18 35.43
CA GLU A 210 -8.97 3.40 35.32
C GLU A 210 -8.28 4.61 35.98
N GLU A 211 -7.66 4.42 37.15
CA GLU A 211 -6.90 5.48 37.82
C GLU A 211 -5.65 5.87 37.04
N LEU A 212 -4.98 4.89 36.42
CA LEU A 212 -3.71 5.12 35.75
C LEU A 212 -3.87 5.67 34.31
N GLY A 213 -4.91 5.24 33.62
CA GLY A 213 -5.04 5.53 32.17
C GLY A 213 -6.48 5.53 31.66
N GLY A 214 -7.47 5.71 32.52
CA GLY A 214 -8.88 5.75 32.15
C GLY A 214 -9.29 7.02 31.41
N ALA A 215 -10.36 6.91 30.64
CA ALA A 215 -10.87 8.01 29.82
C ALA A 215 -11.26 9.25 30.63
N ASP A 216 -11.92 9.06 31.79
CA ASP A 216 -12.34 10.18 32.65
C ASP A 216 -11.14 10.93 33.22
N MET A 217 -10.08 10.22 33.65
CA MET A 217 -8.84 10.83 34.10
C MET A 217 -8.16 11.63 32.99
N HIS A 218 -8.04 11.04 31.80
CA HIS A 218 -7.36 11.69 30.69
C HIS A 218 -8.10 12.88 30.10
N THR A 219 -9.44 12.87 30.12
CA THR A 219 -10.23 14.00 29.61
C THR A 219 -10.42 15.13 30.60
N ALA A 220 -10.28 14.84 31.94
CA ALA A 220 -10.52 15.83 32.97
C ALA A 220 -9.24 16.32 33.69
N ILE A 221 -8.18 15.50 33.71
CA ILE A 221 -6.99 15.80 34.53
C ILE A 221 -5.74 15.95 33.67
N SER A 222 -5.38 14.94 32.84
CA SER A 222 -4.13 14.99 32.09
C SER A 222 -4.23 15.77 30.78
N GLY A 223 -5.44 15.98 30.24
CA GLY A 223 -5.67 16.65 28.96
C GLY A 223 -5.24 15.83 27.75
N LEU A 224 -4.97 14.53 27.90
CA LEU A 224 -4.65 13.67 26.76
C LEU A 224 -5.87 13.41 25.86
N GLY A 225 -7.07 13.36 26.43
CA GLY A 225 -8.33 13.18 25.70
C GLY A 225 -9.06 14.51 25.55
N ASP A 226 -9.48 14.84 24.32
CA ASP A 226 -10.25 16.05 24.04
C ASP A 226 -11.75 15.83 24.19
N LEU A 227 -12.24 14.64 23.80
CA LEU A 227 -13.65 14.29 23.82
C LEU A 227 -13.89 12.95 24.52
N LEU A 228 -14.88 12.92 25.39
CA LEU A 228 -15.30 11.73 26.11
C LEU A 228 -16.60 11.17 25.51
N ALA A 229 -16.55 9.94 25.07
CA ALA A 229 -17.70 9.21 24.54
C ALA A 229 -18.15 8.11 25.52
N LYS A 230 -19.45 7.85 25.58
CA LYS A 230 -20.03 6.79 26.43
C LYS A 230 -19.81 5.38 25.86
N ASP A 231 -19.74 5.28 24.54
CA ASP A 231 -19.59 4.01 23.82
C ASP A 231 -18.94 4.21 22.42
N ASP A 232 -18.69 3.09 21.71
CA ASP A 232 -18.09 3.10 20.38
C ASP A 232 -18.89 3.89 19.35
N ARG A 233 -20.24 3.85 19.41
CA ARG A 233 -21.10 4.54 18.46
C ARG A 233 -21.03 6.05 18.61
N GLU A 234 -21.07 6.53 19.86
CA GLU A 234 -20.92 7.96 20.13
C GLU A 234 -19.51 8.44 19.74
N ALA A 235 -18.46 7.66 20.04
CA ALA A 235 -17.09 8.01 19.66
C ALA A 235 -16.93 8.17 18.14
N ILE A 236 -17.53 7.27 17.36
CA ILE A 236 -17.54 7.36 15.89
C ILE A 236 -18.36 8.57 15.44
N GLY A 237 -19.51 8.84 16.06
CA GLY A 237 -20.32 10.03 15.77
C GLY A 237 -19.54 11.33 16.02
N LEU A 238 -18.80 11.41 17.12
CA LEU A 238 -17.92 12.54 17.45
C LEU A 238 -16.78 12.70 16.42
N ALA A 239 -16.15 11.60 15.99
CA ALA A 239 -15.13 11.66 14.96
C ALA A 239 -15.69 12.15 13.62
N ARG A 240 -16.88 11.69 13.23
CA ARG A 240 -17.55 12.16 12.02
C ARG A 240 -17.91 13.65 12.12
N ALA A 241 -18.42 14.10 13.27
CA ALA A 241 -18.69 15.51 13.51
C ALA A 241 -17.41 16.35 13.44
N LEU A 242 -16.34 15.86 14.06
CA LEU A 242 -15.03 16.53 14.02
C LEU A 242 -14.51 16.66 12.58
N MET A 243 -14.58 15.57 11.80
CA MET A 243 -14.15 15.60 10.40
C MET A 243 -14.93 16.56 9.53
N ALA A 244 -16.21 16.78 9.81
CA ALA A 244 -16.99 17.80 9.11
C ALA A 244 -16.47 19.24 9.36
N HIS A 245 -15.79 19.47 10.49
CA HIS A 245 -15.26 20.79 10.84
C HIS A 245 -13.77 20.96 10.45
N VAL A 246 -12.95 19.94 10.71
CA VAL A 246 -11.48 20.04 10.53
C VAL A 246 -11.00 19.52 9.17
N GLY A 247 -11.84 18.77 8.47
CA GLY A 247 -11.57 18.24 7.14
C GLY A 247 -12.25 19.07 6.06
N PRO A 248 -11.74 20.24 5.68
CA PRO A 248 -12.42 21.12 4.73
C PRO A 248 -12.73 20.37 3.42
N ALA A 249 -13.98 20.49 2.96
CA ALA A 249 -14.36 20.04 1.64
C ALA A 249 -13.54 20.80 0.60
N VAL A 250 -12.81 20.10 -0.25
CA VAL A 250 -12.13 20.71 -1.38
C VAL A 250 -13.14 20.87 -2.50
N ALA A 251 -13.54 22.13 -2.76
CA ALA A 251 -14.30 22.43 -3.96
C ALA A 251 -13.42 22.16 -5.18
N LEU A 252 -13.80 21.19 -5.98
CA LEU A 252 -13.04 20.80 -7.16
C LEU A 252 -13.38 21.73 -8.31
N PRO A 253 -12.38 22.37 -8.96
CA PRO A 253 -12.64 23.02 -10.25
C PRO A 253 -13.09 21.94 -11.23
N SER A 254 -14.34 22.00 -11.65
CA SER A 254 -14.94 21.07 -12.65
C SER A 254 -14.34 21.23 -14.04
N SER A 255 -13.49 22.24 -14.25
CA SER A 255 -13.03 22.68 -15.58
C SER A 255 -12.02 21.76 -16.26
N VAL A 256 -11.44 20.77 -15.57
CA VAL A 256 -10.43 19.86 -16.15
C VAL A 256 -10.99 18.44 -16.38
N ARG A 257 -12.03 18.05 -15.64
CA ARG A 257 -12.65 16.73 -15.80
C ARG A 257 -13.60 16.73 -16.97
N LYS A 258 -13.34 15.90 -17.96
CA LYS A 258 -14.26 15.64 -19.07
C LYS A 258 -15.41 14.77 -18.55
N THR A 259 -16.50 14.68 -19.30
CA THR A 259 -17.55 13.69 -19.01
C THR A 259 -16.98 12.29 -19.16
N PRO A 260 -16.99 11.45 -18.11
CA PRO A 260 -16.49 10.08 -18.22
C PRO A 260 -17.25 9.29 -19.27
N GLN A 261 -16.55 8.49 -20.03
CA GLN A 261 -17.13 7.58 -21.01
C GLN A 261 -16.69 6.15 -20.69
N PRO A 262 -17.59 5.17 -20.70
CA PRO A 262 -17.18 3.78 -20.54
C PRO A 262 -16.26 3.38 -21.69
N PRO A 263 -15.32 2.45 -21.46
CA PRO A 263 -14.58 1.82 -22.56
C PRO A 263 -15.51 1.16 -23.56
N HIS A 264 -15.13 1.14 -24.84
CA HIS A 264 -15.87 0.39 -25.86
C HIS A 264 -15.56 -1.11 -25.81
N CYS A 265 -14.39 -1.49 -25.28
CA CYS A 265 -13.97 -2.87 -25.07
C CYS A 265 -14.44 -3.36 -23.70
N ASP A 266 -14.93 -4.61 -23.65
CA ASP A 266 -15.49 -5.19 -22.42
C ASP A 266 -14.38 -5.43 -21.36
N PRO A 267 -14.47 -4.84 -20.16
CA PRO A 267 -13.53 -5.11 -19.08
C PRO A 267 -13.49 -6.57 -18.60
N GLU A 268 -14.55 -7.36 -18.81
CA GLU A 268 -14.57 -8.79 -18.44
C GLU A 268 -13.51 -9.60 -19.20
N ASP A 269 -13.16 -9.20 -20.42
CA ASP A 269 -12.09 -9.85 -21.19
C ASP A 269 -10.72 -9.76 -20.51
N MET A 270 -10.50 -8.85 -19.56
CA MET A 270 -9.22 -8.71 -18.87
C MET A 270 -8.80 -9.96 -18.10
N LEU A 271 -9.75 -10.81 -17.75
CA LEU A 271 -9.44 -12.11 -17.13
C LEU A 271 -8.67 -13.06 -18.07
N GLY A 272 -8.82 -12.89 -19.37
CA GLY A 272 -8.18 -13.71 -20.40
C GLY A 272 -7.02 -13.05 -21.14
N ILE A 273 -6.85 -11.74 -21.05
CA ILE A 273 -5.82 -11.01 -21.82
C ILE A 273 -4.40 -11.35 -21.34
N MET A 274 -4.19 -11.36 -20.03
CA MET A 274 -2.88 -11.67 -19.46
C MET A 274 -2.74 -13.16 -19.19
N ALA A 275 -1.77 -13.79 -19.86
CA ALA A 275 -1.46 -15.19 -19.60
C ALA A 275 -0.85 -15.37 -18.20
N ILE A 276 -1.32 -16.37 -17.46
CA ILE A 276 -0.82 -16.69 -16.12
C ILE A 276 0.59 -17.27 -16.16
N ASP A 277 0.98 -17.89 -17.28
CA ASP A 277 2.29 -18.53 -17.45
C ASP A 277 3.46 -17.53 -17.51
N GLY A 278 3.18 -16.25 -17.75
CA GLY A 278 4.19 -15.18 -17.86
C GLY A 278 5.12 -15.34 -19.08
N ARG A 279 4.79 -16.22 -20.02
CA ARG A 279 5.59 -16.52 -21.23
C ARG A 279 4.89 -16.06 -22.51
N THR A 280 3.57 -16.12 -22.52
CA THR A 280 2.77 -15.71 -23.68
C THR A 280 2.79 -14.18 -23.80
N PRO A 281 3.25 -13.63 -24.94
CA PRO A 281 3.23 -12.18 -25.15
C PRO A 281 1.80 -11.63 -25.11
N THR A 282 1.63 -10.50 -24.46
CA THR A 282 0.37 -9.75 -24.41
C THR A 282 0.59 -8.37 -25.02
N ASP A 283 -0.27 -7.96 -25.95
CA ASP A 283 -0.28 -6.55 -26.36
C ASP A 283 -1.01 -5.73 -25.29
N MET A 284 -0.25 -4.91 -24.59
CA MET A 284 -0.76 -4.10 -23.49
C MET A 284 -1.73 -2.99 -23.95
N ARG A 285 -1.82 -2.74 -25.26
CA ARG A 285 -2.88 -1.85 -25.81
C ARG A 285 -4.26 -2.42 -25.59
N GLU A 286 -4.38 -3.76 -25.54
CA GLU A 286 -5.64 -4.43 -25.18
C GLU A 286 -6.09 -4.10 -23.74
N VAL A 287 -5.14 -4.00 -22.81
CA VAL A 287 -5.42 -3.55 -21.45
C VAL A 287 -5.83 -2.08 -21.46
N ILE A 288 -5.06 -1.22 -22.16
CA ILE A 288 -5.36 0.21 -22.25
C ILE A 288 -6.79 0.43 -22.80
N ALA A 289 -7.18 -0.26 -23.87
CA ALA A 289 -8.49 -0.12 -24.48
C ALA A 289 -9.67 -0.43 -23.53
N ARG A 290 -9.43 -1.19 -22.46
CA ARG A 290 -10.45 -1.58 -21.46
C ARG A 290 -10.47 -0.74 -20.20
N ILE A 291 -9.53 0.19 -20.06
CA ILE A 291 -9.45 1.05 -18.87
C ILE A 291 -9.63 2.54 -19.18
N VAL A 292 -9.42 2.96 -20.44
CA VAL A 292 -9.50 4.37 -20.83
C VAL A 292 -10.90 4.74 -21.35
N ASP A 293 -11.26 6.01 -21.22
CA ASP A 293 -12.52 6.56 -21.67
C ASP A 293 -12.69 6.37 -23.18
N GLY A 294 -13.82 5.76 -23.59
CA GLY A 294 -14.14 5.51 -25.00
C GLY A 294 -13.12 4.64 -25.74
N SER A 295 -12.26 3.92 -25.02
CA SER A 295 -11.10 3.19 -25.57
C SER A 295 -10.18 4.08 -26.43
N ASP A 296 -10.19 5.41 -26.17
CA ASP A 296 -9.43 6.41 -26.92
C ASP A 296 -8.03 6.57 -26.32
N PHE A 297 -7.01 6.23 -27.10
CA PHE A 297 -5.61 6.28 -26.71
C PHE A 297 -4.76 6.94 -27.80
N LEU A 298 -4.22 8.11 -27.50
CA LEU A 298 -3.30 8.81 -28.38
C LEU A 298 -1.88 8.32 -28.13
N GLU A 299 -1.46 7.28 -28.85
CA GLU A 299 -0.10 6.75 -28.76
C GLU A 299 0.93 7.73 -29.33
N ILE A 300 2.02 7.95 -28.61
CA ILE A 300 3.11 8.83 -29.00
C ILE A 300 4.33 7.99 -29.40
N GLY A 301 4.85 8.23 -30.60
CA GLY A 301 6.06 7.57 -31.09
C GLY A 301 5.87 6.06 -31.31
N ASP A 302 4.73 5.65 -31.83
CA ASP A 302 4.36 4.25 -32.13
C ASP A 302 5.40 3.51 -32.98
N ARG A 303 6.11 4.24 -33.86
CA ARG A 303 7.13 3.71 -34.76
C ARG A 303 8.56 3.76 -34.21
N TYR A 304 8.78 4.42 -33.05
CA TYR A 304 10.09 4.57 -32.42
C TYR A 304 10.09 3.88 -31.06
N GLY A 305 11.06 2.98 -30.81
CA GLY A 305 11.11 2.18 -29.57
C GLY A 305 9.79 1.43 -29.34
N ALA A 306 9.31 0.68 -30.36
CA ALA A 306 7.94 0.16 -30.45
C ALA A 306 7.53 -0.76 -29.29
N PHE A 307 8.49 -1.39 -28.60
CA PHE A 307 8.21 -2.23 -27.44
C PHE A 307 7.82 -1.42 -26.18
N THR A 308 8.17 -0.14 -26.13
CA THR A 308 7.73 0.77 -25.07
C THR A 308 6.58 1.62 -25.60
N VAL A 309 5.41 1.44 -25.04
CA VAL A 309 4.18 2.15 -25.42
C VAL A 309 3.96 3.34 -24.52
N CYS A 310 3.85 4.53 -25.07
CA CYS A 310 3.58 5.77 -24.35
C CYS A 310 2.43 6.51 -25.03
N GLY A 311 1.51 7.10 -24.27
CA GLY A 311 0.45 7.89 -24.89
C GLY A 311 -0.47 8.56 -23.89
N TYR A 312 -1.30 9.45 -24.40
CA TYR A 312 -2.29 10.19 -23.62
C TYR A 312 -3.66 9.54 -23.73
N ALA A 313 -4.39 9.57 -22.62
CA ALA A 313 -5.76 9.09 -22.53
C ALA A 313 -6.54 9.88 -21.47
N SER A 314 -7.79 9.49 -21.25
CA SER A 314 -8.56 9.89 -20.10
C SER A 314 -9.06 8.65 -19.35
N ILE A 315 -9.07 8.70 -18.02
CA ILE A 315 -9.67 7.67 -17.17
C ILE A 315 -10.65 8.37 -16.24
N ASP A 316 -11.92 7.98 -16.29
CA ASP A 316 -13.01 8.61 -15.56
C ASP A 316 -13.06 10.14 -15.74
N GLY A 317 -12.82 10.58 -16.97
CA GLY A 317 -12.76 11.98 -17.36
C GLY A 317 -11.45 12.70 -17.01
N TRP A 318 -10.51 12.07 -16.32
CA TRP A 318 -9.23 12.68 -15.95
C TRP A 318 -8.14 12.40 -16.98
N PRO A 319 -7.42 13.41 -17.48
CA PRO A 319 -6.31 13.23 -18.39
C PRO A 319 -5.16 12.49 -17.68
N VAL A 320 -4.57 11.52 -18.36
CA VAL A 320 -3.44 10.72 -17.90
C VAL A 320 -2.43 10.47 -19.02
N GLY A 321 -1.16 10.34 -18.64
CA GLY A 321 -0.13 9.74 -19.48
C GLY A 321 0.05 8.27 -19.09
N ILE A 322 -0.02 7.37 -20.07
CA ILE A 322 0.14 5.91 -19.84
C ILE A 322 1.46 5.45 -20.41
N ILE A 323 2.20 4.66 -19.66
CA ILE A 323 3.44 3.99 -20.08
C ILE A 323 3.29 2.49 -19.82
N THR A 324 3.57 1.69 -20.85
CA THR A 324 3.57 0.22 -20.75
C THR A 324 4.58 -0.42 -21.70
N ASN A 325 4.66 -1.76 -21.70
CA ASN A 325 5.66 -2.51 -22.44
C ASN A 325 5.03 -3.72 -23.14
N ASN A 326 5.35 -3.86 -24.43
CA ASN A 326 5.07 -5.05 -25.24
C ASN A 326 6.33 -5.91 -25.46
N GLY A 327 7.36 -5.68 -24.67
CA GLY A 327 8.65 -6.37 -24.71
C GLY A 327 9.68 -5.66 -23.81
N PRO A 328 10.94 -6.13 -23.82
CA PRO A 328 12.02 -5.48 -23.06
C PRO A 328 12.26 -4.05 -23.54
N ILE A 329 12.69 -3.18 -22.64
CA ILE A 329 13.02 -1.78 -22.96
C ILE A 329 14.34 -1.73 -23.71
N ASP A 330 14.35 -1.23 -24.94
CA ASP A 330 15.55 -0.89 -25.69
C ASP A 330 15.98 0.57 -25.49
N ALA A 331 17.10 0.98 -26.09
CA ALA A 331 17.63 2.34 -25.94
C ALA A 331 16.66 3.41 -26.45
N ASP A 332 15.98 3.12 -27.56
CA ASP A 332 15.00 4.01 -28.18
C ASP A 332 13.74 4.12 -27.33
N GLY A 333 13.24 2.99 -26.79
CA GLY A 333 12.12 2.96 -25.87
C GLY A 333 12.38 3.70 -24.56
N ALA A 334 13.60 3.56 -24.01
CA ALA A 334 14.02 4.30 -22.83
C ALA A 334 14.08 5.82 -23.09
N ALA A 335 14.59 6.22 -24.27
CA ALA A 335 14.62 7.64 -24.66
C ALA A 335 13.22 8.20 -24.86
N LYS A 336 12.32 7.46 -25.54
CA LYS A 336 10.91 7.81 -25.72
C LYS A 336 10.19 7.99 -24.38
N ALA A 337 10.31 7.00 -23.48
CA ALA A 337 9.67 7.07 -22.16
C ALA A 337 10.19 8.25 -21.34
N THR A 338 11.51 8.52 -21.39
CA THR A 338 12.11 9.68 -20.73
C THR A 338 11.47 10.99 -21.19
N HIS A 339 11.40 11.19 -22.50
CA HIS A 339 10.78 12.37 -23.12
C HIS A 339 9.30 12.48 -22.72
N PHE A 340 8.56 11.38 -22.77
CA PHE A 340 7.15 11.34 -22.44
C PHE A 340 6.88 11.70 -20.97
N ILE A 341 7.67 11.13 -20.03
CA ILE A 341 7.59 11.46 -18.59
C ILE A 341 7.82 12.97 -18.37
N GLN A 342 8.84 13.54 -19.01
CA GLN A 342 9.14 14.98 -18.92
C GLN A 342 8.01 15.84 -19.48
N SER A 343 7.42 15.45 -20.61
CA SER A 343 6.26 16.12 -21.20
C SER A 343 5.03 16.07 -20.27
N CYS A 344 4.77 14.94 -19.63
CA CYS A 344 3.71 14.82 -18.64
C CYS A 344 3.98 15.70 -17.41
N CYS A 345 5.23 15.79 -16.94
CA CYS A 345 5.61 16.70 -15.87
C CYS A 345 5.38 18.18 -16.25
N GLN A 346 5.74 18.57 -17.47
CA GLN A 346 5.55 19.92 -17.99
C GLN A 346 4.07 20.30 -18.08
N SER A 347 3.21 19.39 -18.51
CA SER A 347 1.76 19.60 -18.62
C SER A 347 1.00 19.41 -17.30
N GLY A 348 1.66 18.89 -16.26
CA GLY A 348 1.01 18.52 -15.00
C GLY A 348 0.10 17.28 -15.09
N THR A 349 0.30 16.44 -16.12
CA THR A 349 -0.49 15.25 -16.38
C THR A 349 0.00 14.07 -15.51
N PRO A 350 -0.85 13.43 -14.68
CA PRO A 350 -0.47 12.26 -13.92
C PRO A 350 -0.03 11.09 -14.81
N LEU A 351 0.88 10.27 -14.29
CA LEU A 351 1.44 9.12 -14.98
C LEU A 351 0.84 7.81 -14.43
N VAL A 352 0.44 6.93 -15.32
CA VAL A 352 0.00 5.55 -15.04
C VAL A 352 0.98 4.60 -15.71
N TYR A 353 1.61 3.73 -14.92
CA TYR A 353 2.49 2.68 -15.41
C TYR A 353 1.76 1.34 -15.35
N LEU A 354 1.61 0.67 -16.50
CA LEU A 354 1.09 -0.69 -16.59
C LEU A 354 2.29 -1.61 -16.80
N GLN A 355 2.76 -2.27 -15.74
CA GLN A 355 3.97 -3.09 -15.81
C GLN A 355 3.68 -4.48 -16.37
N ASN A 356 4.29 -4.77 -17.50
CA ASN A 356 4.50 -6.11 -18.05
C ASN A 356 5.89 -6.14 -18.69
N ILE A 357 6.94 -6.13 -17.82
CA ILE A 357 8.32 -5.86 -18.23
C ILE A 357 9.27 -6.96 -17.77
N THR A 358 10.02 -7.52 -18.71
CA THR A 358 11.03 -8.54 -18.46
C THR A 358 12.44 -7.98 -18.24
N GLY A 359 12.62 -6.66 -18.37
CA GLY A 359 13.90 -5.99 -18.17
C GLY A 359 14.28 -5.05 -19.32
N TYR A 360 15.48 -4.51 -19.24
CA TYR A 360 16.11 -3.82 -20.36
C TYR A 360 16.73 -4.85 -21.32
N MET A 361 16.78 -4.51 -22.62
CA MET A 361 17.45 -5.32 -23.62
C MET A 361 18.93 -5.52 -23.28
N VAL A 362 19.42 -6.72 -23.49
CA VAL A 362 20.80 -7.11 -23.29
C VAL A 362 21.45 -7.55 -24.60
N GLY A 363 22.75 -7.47 -24.67
CA GLY A 363 23.54 -7.92 -25.81
C GLY A 363 24.37 -6.80 -26.43
N ARG A 364 25.40 -7.21 -27.18
CA ARG A 364 26.41 -6.30 -27.71
C ARG A 364 25.83 -5.10 -28.47
N LEU A 365 24.84 -5.36 -29.36
CA LEU A 365 24.21 -4.30 -30.13
C LEU A 365 23.53 -3.24 -29.24
N HIS A 366 22.90 -3.67 -28.16
CA HIS A 366 22.19 -2.77 -27.22
C HIS A 366 23.18 -1.98 -26.36
N GLU A 367 24.30 -2.60 -25.95
CA GLU A 367 25.38 -1.90 -25.26
C GLU A 367 26.02 -0.83 -26.16
N GLU A 368 26.31 -1.15 -27.42
CA GLU A 368 26.84 -0.21 -28.42
C GLU A 368 25.86 0.95 -28.71
N ARG A 369 24.56 0.72 -28.59
CA ARG A 369 23.50 1.74 -28.70
C ARG A 369 23.29 2.55 -27.41
N GLY A 370 24.07 2.29 -26.36
CA GLY A 370 24.06 3.05 -25.12
C GLY A 370 22.84 2.75 -24.21
N ILE A 371 22.39 1.48 -24.17
CA ILE A 371 21.24 1.07 -23.34
C ILE A 371 21.39 1.49 -21.87
N ILE A 372 22.60 1.38 -21.29
CA ILE A 372 22.87 1.81 -19.92
C ILE A 372 22.61 3.31 -19.77
N LYS A 373 23.07 4.13 -20.71
CA LYS A 373 22.90 5.59 -20.66
C LYS A 373 21.45 6.01 -20.84
N HIS A 374 20.76 5.41 -21.80
CA HIS A 374 19.34 5.71 -22.05
C HIS A 374 18.45 5.18 -20.93
N GLY A 375 18.69 3.96 -20.44
CA GLY A 375 18.01 3.43 -19.27
C GLY A 375 18.19 4.28 -18.02
N ALA A 376 19.42 4.78 -17.77
CA ALA A 376 19.70 5.68 -16.67
C ALA A 376 18.90 7.00 -16.77
N LYS A 377 18.72 7.55 -17.98
CA LYS A 377 17.87 8.75 -18.19
C LYS A 377 16.41 8.47 -17.84
N MET A 378 15.88 7.31 -18.25
CA MET A 378 14.52 6.92 -17.92
C MET A 378 14.34 6.77 -16.40
N ILE A 379 15.28 6.11 -15.73
CA ILE A 379 15.29 5.98 -14.27
C ILE A 379 15.33 7.36 -13.59
N GLN A 380 16.16 8.30 -14.09
CA GLN A 380 16.19 9.67 -13.58
C GLN A 380 14.84 10.38 -13.78
N ALA A 381 14.19 10.23 -14.93
CA ALA A 381 12.90 10.85 -15.20
C ALA A 381 11.81 10.32 -14.25
N VAL A 382 11.76 9.00 -14.03
CA VAL A 382 10.84 8.38 -13.07
C VAL A 382 11.08 8.89 -11.65
N ALA A 383 12.34 8.90 -11.19
CA ALA A 383 12.70 9.30 -9.84
C ALA A 383 12.39 10.77 -9.52
N ASN A 384 12.43 11.63 -10.54
CA ASN A 384 12.24 13.09 -10.41
C ASN A 384 10.91 13.58 -10.98
N ALA A 385 9.99 12.70 -11.33
CA ALA A 385 8.69 13.10 -11.83
C ALA A 385 7.93 13.93 -10.80
N SER A 386 7.45 15.11 -11.21
CA SER A 386 6.76 16.09 -10.35
C SER A 386 5.24 15.92 -10.32
N VAL A 387 4.73 14.95 -11.08
CA VAL A 387 3.31 14.59 -11.16
C VAL A 387 3.01 13.31 -10.39
N PRO A 388 1.75 13.05 -10.01
CA PRO A 388 1.37 11.77 -9.42
C PRO A 388 1.75 10.61 -10.32
N GLN A 389 2.30 9.55 -9.73
CA GLN A 389 2.67 8.30 -10.39
C GLN A 389 1.87 7.15 -9.75
N ILE A 390 1.14 6.41 -10.57
CA ILE A 390 0.34 5.24 -10.18
C ILE A 390 0.85 4.06 -10.99
N THR A 391 1.15 2.96 -10.32
CA THR A 391 1.67 1.75 -10.96
C THR A 391 0.71 0.58 -10.78
N ILE A 392 0.43 -0.13 -11.85
CA ILE A 392 -0.27 -1.41 -11.85
C ILE A 392 0.67 -2.48 -12.40
N GLN A 393 1.01 -3.45 -11.58
CA GLN A 393 1.78 -4.63 -12.01
C GLN A 393 0.80 -5.64 -12.62
N CYS A 394 0.73 -5.67 -13.93
CA CYS A 394 -0.19 -6.55 -14.65
C CYS A 394 0.38 -7.96 -14.88
N GLY A 395 1.69 -8.04 -15.10
CA GLY A 395 2.40 -9.28 -15.39
C GLY A 395 3.81 -9.27 -14.80
N ALA A 396 4.82 -9.55 -15.63
CA ALA A 396 6.21 -9.52 -15.21
C ALA A 396 6.66 -8.11 -14.79
N SER A 397 7.51 -8.06 -13.77
CA SER A 397 8.19 -6.84 -13.30
C SER A 397 9.61 -7.23 -12.87
N PHE A 398 10.51 -7.40 -13.88
CA PHE A 398 11.81 -8.00 -13.66
C PHE A 398 12.98 -7.02 -13.79
N GLY A 399 14.00 -7.25 -12.97
CA GLY A 399 15.27 -6.55 -13.01
C GLY A 399 15.15 -5.03 -12.93
N ALA A 400 16.03 -4.32 -13.63
CA ALA A 400 15.99 -2.86 -13.70
C ALA A 400 14.78 -2.33 -14.49
N GLY A 401 14.04 -3.18 -15.21
CA GLY A 401 12.76 -2.83 -15.83
C GLY A 401 11.72 -2.39 -14.78
N ASN A 402 11.70 -3.05 -13.60
CA ASN A 402 10.91 -2.61 -12.45
C ASN A 402 11.22 -1.15 -12.07
N TYR A 403 12.49 -0.75 -12.11
CA TYR A 403 12.94 0.60 -11.76
C TYR A 403 12.51 1.64 -12.81
N GLY A 404 12.69 1.33 -14.10
CA GLY A 404 12.27 2.20 -15.19
C GLY A 404 10.75 2.37 -15.30
N MET A 405 10.00 1.41 -14.80
CA MET A 405 8.52 1.42 -14.80
C MET A 405 7.92 1.80 -13.45
N CYS A 406 8.62 2.60 -12.65
CA CYS A 406 8.16 3.12 -11.37
C CYS A 406 7.73 2.02 -10.38
N GLY A 407 8.62 1.07 -10.12
CA GLY A 407 8.40 0.04 -9.10
C GLY A 407 8.42 0.60 -7.67
N ARG A 408 8.19 -0.26 -6.68
CA ARG A 408 8.04 0.12 -5.26
C ARG A 408 9.16 0.99 -4.72
N GLY A 409 10.41 0.71 -5.09
CA GLY A 409 11.58 1.47 -4.64
C GLY A 409 11.64 2.92 -5.14
N PHE A 410 10.87 3.26 -6.18
CA PHE A 410 10.75 4.62 -6.72
C PHE A 410 9.63 5.44 -6.08
N GLY A 411 8.92 4.85 -5.12
CA GLY A 411 7.92 5.53 -4.32
C GLY A 411 6.74 6.07 -5.14
N PRO A 412 6.05 5.26 -5.97
CA PRO A 412 4.82 5.70 -6.60
C PRO A 412 3.81 6.14 -5.53
N HIS A 413 2.87 7.01 -5.89
CA HIS A 413 1.77 7.38 -5.00
C HIS A 413 0.98 6.14 -4.63
N PHE A 414 0.70 5.28 -5.63
CA PHE A 414 0.06 3.98 -5.45
C PHE A 414 0.72 2.94 -6.35
N LEU A 415 0.81 1.71 -5.85
CA LEU A 415 1.21 0.54 -6.62
C LEU A 415 0.30 -0.63 -6.29
N PHE A 416 -0.45 -1.09 -7.26
CA PHE A 416 -1.31 -2.28 -7.14
C PHE A 416 -0.83 -3.40 -8.04
N SER A 417 -1.15 -4.62 -7.67
CA SER A 417 -0.78 -5.82 -8.42
C SER A 417 -2.02 -6.59 -8.88
N TRP A 418 -1.98 -7.13 -10.08
CA TRP A 418 -2.91 -8.17 -10.50
C TRP A 418 -2.51 -9.52 -9.90
N PRO A 419 -3.43 -10.49 -9.77
CA PRO A 419 -3.10 -11.82 -9.26
C PRO A 419 -2.05 -12.57 -10.10
N SER A 420 -1.85 -12.20 -11.36
CA SER A 420 -0.83 -12.70 -12.28
C SER A 420 0.54 -12.05 -12.14
N ALA A 421 0.67 -10.98 -11.35
CA ALA A 421 1.92 -10.23 -11.22
C ALA A 421 3.05 -11.08 -10.64
N ARG A 422 4.24 -10.89 -11.20
CA ARG A 422 5.47 -11.56 -10.77
C ARG A 422 6.61 -10.55 -10.70
N THR A 423 7.27 -10.47 -9.55
CA THR A 423 8.37 -9.52 -9.33
C THR A 423 9.64 -10.24 -8.91
N ALA A 424 10.72 -10.08 -9.66
CA ALA A 424 12.02 -10.68 -9.35
C ALA A 424 13.16 -9.95 -10.07
N VAL A 425 14.40 -10.33 -9.75
CA VAL A 425 15.59 -9.86 -10.51
C VAL A 425 15.53 -10.39 -11.95
N MET A 426 15.09 -11.64 -12.15
CA MET A 426 14.89 -12.31 -13.44
C MET A 426 13.96 -13.50 -13.25
N GLY A 427 13.49 -14.12 -14.35
CA GLY A 427 12.71 -15.35 -14.27
C GLY A 427 13.51 -16.52 -13.69
N GLY A 428 12.84 -17.42 -12.95
CA GLY A 428 13.49 -18.55 -12.28
C GLY A 428 14.29 -19.46 -13.22
N GLN A 429 13.75 -19.75 -14.41
CA GLN A 429 14.44 -20.52 -15.45
C GLN A 429 15.77 -19.85 -15.86
N GLN A 430 15.73 -18.55 -16.17
CA GLN A 430 16.92 -17.80 -16.58
C GLN A 430 17.97 -17.73 -15.47
N ALA A 431 17.55 -17.59 -14.21
CA ALA A 431 18.42 -17.62 -13.07
C ALA A 431 19.09 -18.99 -12.91
N ALA A 432 18.33 -20.07 -13.04
CA ALA A 432 18.81 -21.44 -12.95
C ALA A 432 19.82 -21.74 -14.08
N ASP A 433 19.48 -21.43 -15.34
CA ASP A 433 20.38 -21.65 -16.49
C ASP A 433 21.71 -20.89 -16.30
N THR A 434 21.66 -19.65 -15.85
CA THR A 434 22.85 -18.83 -15.59
C THR A 434 23.73 -19.42 -14.48
N MET A 435 23.13 -19.80 -13.35
CA MET A 435 23.87 -20.33 -12.20
C MET A 435 24.45 -21.71 -12.48
N VAL A 436 23.71 -22.57 -13.19
CA VAL A 436 24.19 -23.89 -13.63
C VAL A 436 25.36 -23.74 -14.57
N HIS A 437 25.27 -22.87 -15.58
CA HIS A 437 26.36 -22.63 -16.53
C HIS A 437 27.65 -22.16 -15.84
N VAL A 438 27.55 -21.22 -14.90
CA VAL A 438 28.69 -20.74 -14.11
C VAL A 438 29.30 -21.87 -13.26
N THR A 439 28.45 -22.70 -12.64
CA THR A 439 28.88 -23.81 -11.79
C THR A 439 29.52 -24.93 -12.63
N GLU A 440 28.92 -25.27 -13.76
CA GLU A 440 29.48 -26.26 -14.70
C GLU A 440 30.86 -25.83 -15.19
N ALA A 441 31.02 -24.57 -15.62
CA ALA A 441 32.32 -24.03 -16.03
C ALA A 441 33.38 -24.11 -14.92
N ALA A 442 32.99 -23.97 -13.66
CA ALA A 442 33.88 -24.14 -12.50
C ALA A 442 34.23 -25.62 -12.26
N MET A 443 33.26 -26.55 -12.45
CA MET A 443 33.47 -27.99 -12.34
C MET A 443 34.41 -28.52 -13.46
N VAL A 444 34.19 -28.05 -14.70
CA VAL A 444 35.09 -28.38 -15.85
C VAL A 444 36.55 -28.01 -15.53
N ARG A 445 36.77 -26.82 -14.97
CA ARG A 445 38.14 -26.39 -14.58
C ARG A 445 38.75 -27.26 -13.49
N LYS A 446 37.95 -27.93 -12.64
CA LYS A 446 38.40 -28.85 -11.60
C LYS A 446 38.48 -30.31 -12.07
N GLY A 447 38.10 -30.60 -13.32
CA GLY A 447 38.16 -31.95 -13.90
C GLY A 447 37.09 -32.93 -13.42
N ASN A 448 36.05 -32.47 -12.78
CA ASN A 448 34.95 -33.32 -12.25
C ASN A 448 33.60 -32.68 -12.49
N ILE A 449 32.81 -33.22 -13.42
CA ILE A 449 31.44 -32.77 -13.76
C ILE A 449 30.44 -33.73 -13.11
N ASP A 450 29.64 -33.19 -12.18
CA ASP A 450 28.53 -33.89 -11.55
C ASP A 450 27.21 -33.39 -12.15
N LYS A 451 26.69 -34.10 -13.13
CA LYS A 451 25.46 -33.74 -13.84
C LYS A 451 24.23 -33.79 -12.94
N GLN A 452 24.13 -34.80 -12.08
CA GLN A 452 22.99 -34.92 -11.17
C GLN A 452 22.91 -33.73 -10.22
N LYS A 453 24.03 -33.30 -9.67
CA LYS A 453 24.10 -32.12 -8.80
C LYS A 453 23.72 -30.83 -9.55
N LEU A 454 24.06 -30.71 -10.85
CA LEU A 454 23.67 -29.56 -11.66
C LEU A 454 22.15 -29.56 -11.94
N GLU A 455 21.53 -30.71 -12.18
CA GLU A 455 20.07 -30.84 -12.36
C GLU A 455 19.32 -30.54 -11.05
N GLU A 456 19.77 -31.08 -9.92
CA GLU A 456 19.19 -30.78 -8.60
C GLU A 456 19.29 -29.27 -8.27
N MET A 457 20.45 -28.66 -8.53
CA MET A 457 20.65 -27.21 -8.35
C MET A 457 19.74 -26.40 -9.26
N HIS A 458 19.58 -26.79 -10.52
CA HIS A 458 18.69 -26.14 -11.48
C HIS A 458 17.25 -26.12 -10.97
N GLY A 459 16.72 -27.26 -10.56
CA GLY A 459 15.37 -27.37 -10.02
C GLY A 459 15.20 -26.55 -8.73
N ALA A 460 16.17 -26.62 -7.82
CA ALA A 460 16.13 -25.87 -6.56
C ALA A 460 16.11 -24.35 -6.76
N ILE A 461 16.85 -23.84 -7.77
CA ILE A 461 16.87 -22.41 -8.09
C ILE A 461 15.53 -21.96 -8.67
N ILE A 462 14.95 -22.73 -9.60
CA ILE A 462 13.62 -22.42 -10.16
C ILE A 462 12.61 -22.33 -9.02
N ASP A 463 12.56 -23.35 -8.18
CA ASP A 463 11.64 -23.42 -7.05
C ASP A 463 11.81 -22.27 -6.05
N MET A 464 13.06 -21.84 -5.83
CA MET A 464 13.37 -20.72 -4.94
C MET A 464 12.86 -19.40 -5.52
N PHE A 465 13.07 -19.15 -6.82
CA PHE A 465 12.59 -17.94 -7.49
C PHE A 465 11.07 -17.92 -7.59
N ASP A 466 10.45 -19.02 -8.06
CA ASP A 466 9.01 -19.11 -8.25
C ASP A 466 8.23 -18.89 -6.96
N ARG A 467 8.76 -19.36 -5.81
CA ARG A 467 8.16 -19.13 -4.50
C ARG A 467 8.24 -17.68 -4.00
N GLN A 468 9.22 -16.91 -4.48
CA GLN A 468 9.43 -15.53 -4.01
C GLN A 468 8.82 -14.47 -4.92
N MET A 469 8.63 -14.78 -6.21
CA MET A 469 8.20 -13.77 -7.19
C MET A 469 6.69 -13.64 -7.32
N ASP A 470 5.90 -14.55 -6.76
CA ASP A 470 4.45 -14.51 -6.88
C ASP A 470 3.82 -13.35 -6.09
N VAL A 471 2.64 -12.91 -6.52
CA VAL A 471 1.93 -11.79 -5.92
C VAL A 471 1.57 -12.03 -4.45
N PHE A 472 1.35 -13.28 -4.05
CA PHE A 472 0.99 -13.60 -2.67
C PHE A 472 2.17 -13.41 -1.73
N THR A 473 3.38 -13.69 -2.21
CA THR A 473 4.62 -13.43 -1.47
C THR A 473 4.96 -11.94 -1.48
N THR A 474 4.92 -11.28 -2.64
CA THR A 474 5.28 -9.86 -2.74
C THR A 474 4.31 -8.97 -1.96
N SER A 475 3.01 -9.22 -2.05
CA SER A 475 2.00 -8.48 -1.29
C SER A 475 2.05 -8.80 0.20
N ALA A 476 2.40 -10.04 0.59
CA ALA A 476 2.64 -10.39 1.98
C ALA A 476 3.77 -9.55 2.62
N HIS A 477 4.79 -9.20 1.84
CA HIS A 477 5.90 -8.34 2.25
C HIS A 477 5.63 -6.83 2.08
N VAL A 478 4.39 -6.45 1.74
CA VAL A 478 3.99 -5.04 1.52
C VAL A 478 4.79 -4.39 0.39
N LEU A 479 5.09 -5.15 -0.66
CA LEU A 479 5.77 -4.63 -1.85
C LEU A 479 4.79 -4.01 -2.85
N ASP A 480 3.49 -4.12 -2.61
CA ASP A 480 2.41 -3.39 -3.26
C ASP A 480 1.43 -2.82 -2.22
N ASP A 481 0.45 -2.07 -2.68
CA ASP A 481 -0.59 -1.47 -1.85
C ASP A 481 -1.87 -2.33 -1.82
N GLY A 482 -1.88 -3.43 -2.59
CA GLY A 482 -2.95 -4.42 -2.62
C GLY A 482 -3.04 -5.15 -3.94
N VAL A 483 -3.63 -6.34 -3.89
CA VAL A 483 -3.95 -7.15 -5.07
C VAL A 483 -5.37 -6.82 -5.50
N ILE A 484 -5.53 -6.40 -6.76
CA ILE A 484 -6.80 -5.98 -7.33
C ILE A 484 -7.27 -6.94 -8.43
N ASP A 485 -8.59 -7.02 -8.60
CA ASP A 485 -9.18 -7.67 -9.76
C ASP A 485 -8.82 -6.85 -11.01
N PRO A 486 -8.29 -7.48 -12.08
CA PRO A 486 -7.99 -6.79 -13.34
C PRO A 486 -9.15 -5.95 -13.87
N ARG A 487 -10.38 -6.41 -13.71
CA ARG A 487 -11.62 -5.72 -14.15
C ARG A 487 -11.84 -4.40 -13.40
N GLN A 488 -11.35 -4.27 -12.18
CA GLN A 488 -11.45 -3.07 -11.35
C GLN A 488 -10.33 -2.07 -11.58
N THR A 489 -9.39 -2.36 -12.49
CA THR A 489 -8.20 -1.52 -12.72
C THR A 489 -8.57 -0.07 -13.02
N ARG A 490 -9.58 0.16 -13.86
CA ARG A 490 -10.09 1.50 -14.19
C ARG A 490 -10.55 2.24 -12.93
N ASP A 491 -11.38 1.61 -12.12
CA ASP A 491 -11.99 2.24 -10.94
C ASP A 491 -10.93 2.53 -9.86
N VAL A 492 -9.98 1.62 -9.67
CA VAL A 492 -8.86 1.81 -8.73
C VAL A 492 -7.96 2.96 -9.18
N ILE A 493 -7.62 3.05 -10.48
CA ILE A 493 -6.82 4.16 -11.00
C ILE A 493 -7.60 5.47 -10.86
N ALA A 494 -8.89 5.50 -11.21
CA ALA A 494 -9.74 6.68 -11.08
C ALA A 494 -9.78 7.20 -9.64
N LEU A 495 -9.97 6.30 -8.66
CA LEU A 495 -9.96 6.65 -7.25
C LEU A 495 -8.59 7.16 -6.80
N ALA A 496 -7.50 6.50 -7.21
CA ALA A 496 -6.14 6.91 -6.88
C ALA A 496 -5.80 8.30 -7.45
N LEU A 497 -6.19 8.57 -8.70
CA LEU A 497 -6.05 9.89 -9.34
C LEU A 497 -6.81 10.97 -8.58
N ASP A 498 -8.04 10.68 -8.18
CA ASP A 498 -8.89 11.60 -7.43
C ASP A 498 -8.29 11.89 -6.04
N VAL A 499 -7.77 10.88 -5.35
CA VAL A 499 -7.05 11.04 -4.07
C VAL A 499 -5.84 11.97 -4.23
N CYS A 500 -5.00 11.74 -5.22
CA CYS A 500 -3.82 12.56 -5.49
C CYS A 500 -4.21 14.02 -5.81
N ARG A 501 -5.27 14.22 -6.58
CA ARG A 501 -5.75 15.54 -6.98
C ARG A 501 -6.35 16.32 -5.80
N VAL A 502 -7.22 15.68 -5.03
CA VAL A 502 -7.80 16.29 -3.82
C VAL A 502 -6.68 16.71 -2.87
N GLY A 503 -5.69 15.85 -2.66
CA GLY A 503 -4.53 16.14 -1.82
C GLY A 503 -3.71 17.33 -2.32
N LYS A 504 -3.50 17.47 -3.64
CA LYS A 504 -2.75 18.59 -4.24
C LYS A 504 -3.52 19.91 -4.12
N GLN A 505 -4.85 19.86 -4.18
CA GLN A 505 -5.70 21.07 -4.11
C GLN A 505 -6.00 21.51 -2.68
N ARG A 506 -5.74 20.66 -1.68
CA ARG A 506 -5.95 21.03 -0.29
C ARG A 506 -5.02 22.18 0.08
N ALA A 507 -5.61 23.29 0.54
CA ALA A 507 -4.85 24.39 1.09
C ALA A 507 -4.23 23.96 2.42
N MET A 508 -2.95 23.60 2.36
CA MET A 508 -2.19 23.23 3.55
C MET A 508 -1.81 24.51 4.30
N GLN A 509 -2.04 24.50 5.61
CA GLN A 509 -1.59 25.57 6.50
C GLN A 509 -0.56 24.99 7.46
N PRO A 510 0.74 24.97 7.09
CA PRO A 510 1.79 24.49 7.96
C PRO A 510 1.80 25.32 9.24
N MET A 511 1.80 24.63 10.38
CA MET A 511 1.86 25.30 11.67
C MET A 511 3.31 25.59 12.03
N GLN A 512 3.57 26.82 12.44
CA GLN A 512 4.84 27.23 13.06
C GLN A 512 4.58 27.48 14.55
N PHE A 513 5.04 26.57 15.38
CA PHE A 513 5.00 26.77 16.82
C PHE A 513 6.28 27.47 17.30
N GLY A 514 6.15 28.38 18.24
CA GLY A 514 7.27 28.77 19.09
C GLY A 514 7.71 27.61 19.98
N VAL A 515 8.81 27.78 20.69
CA VAL A 515 9.27 26.78 21.67
C VAL A 515 8.17 26.57 22.71
N ALA A 516 7.70 25.34 22.86
CA ALA A 516 6.74 24.99 23.91
C ALA A 516 7.38 25.21 25.28
N ARG A 517 6.70 25.97 26.12
CA ARG A 517 7.15 26.26 27.48
C ARG A 517 6.28 25.48 28.45
N PRO A 518 6.86 24.99 29.58
CA PRO A 518 6.09 24.29 30.60
C PRO A 518 5.02 25.19 31.23
#